data_552f9923b5694b541579a042bc3cac0a
#
_entry.id   552f9923b5694b541579a042bc3cac0a
#
_cell.length_a   1.000
_cell.length_b   1.000
_cell.length_c   1.000
_cell.angle_alpha   90.00
_cell.angle_beta   90.00
_cell.angle_gamma   90.00
#
_symmetry.space_group_name_H-M   'P 1'
#
loop_
_entity.id
_entity.type
_entity.pdbx_description
1 polymer ?
#
loop_
_entity_poly.entity_id
_entity_poly.type
_entity_poly.pdbx_seq_one_letter_code
_entity_poly.pdbx_strand_id
1 'polypeptide(L)'
;MILSDTAVRKSTAVLVLALLVFIFGVTSYLGLPRESDPDITIPNVFVSTSYRGVSSADMETSVTMEIEKKLKGWDGLKKIRSVSAEGLSSINIEFVTGTDIDQALQDVKDKVDEALGELPDDLDEDPLVFEVNFSELPIIVFSLSGTCGLPCLKKIADDLEDDIEAVTGVLEVDVTGGVEREIRVEVDPAKLG
;
A
#
# COMPACT_ATOMS: atom_id res chain seq x y z
N MET A 1 -7.83 58.06 9.71
CA MET A 1 -6.62 58.33 8.91
C MET A 1 -5.30 58.34 9.73
N ILE A 2 -5.30 57.84 10.96
CA ILE A 2 -4.14 57.87 11.86
C ILE A 2 -3.01 56.93 11.41
N LEU A 3 -3.35 55.79 10.87
CA LEU A 3 -2.37 54.82 10.36
C LEU A 3 -1.59 55.33 9.13
N SER A 4 -2.27 55.99 8.22
CA SER A 4 -1.71 56.52 6.99
C SER A 4 -0.71 57.64 7.26
N ASP A 5 -1.04 58.54 8.19
CA ASP A 5 -0.16 59.69 8.57
C ASP A 5 1.09 59.20 9.33
N THR A 6 0.92 58.17 10.19
CA THR A 6 2.03 57.58 10.93
C THR A 6 2.97 56.81 10.01
N ALA A 7 2.43 56.13 8.98
CA ALA A 7 3.20 55.40 7.96
C ALA A 7 4.09 56.33 7.10
N VAL A 8 3.55 57.51 6.72
CA VAL A 8 4.30 58.50 5.96
C VAL A 8 5.40 59.15 6.80
N ARG A 9 5.14 59.43 8.08
CA ARG A 9 6.14 60.01 9.00
C ARG A 9 7.28 59.06 9.37
N LYS A 10 7.03 57.75 9.38
CA LYS A 10 8.01 56.70 9.73
C LYS A 10 8.24 55.75 8.54
N SER A 11 8.50 56.32 7.36
CA SER A 11 8.65 55.56 6.11
C SER A 11 9.69 54.44 6.21
N THR A 12 10.82 54.68 6.91
CA THR A 12 11.84 53.65 7.12
C THR A 12 11.36 52.46 7.93
N ALA A 13 10.57 52.70 8.99
CA ALA A 13 10.01 51.62 9.82
C ALA A 13 8.97 50.80 9.05
N VAL A 14 8.17 51.44 8.21
CA VAL A 14 7.21 50.77 7.33
C VAL A 14 7.89 49.92 6.28
N LEU A 15 9.01 50.41 5.70
CA LEU A 15 9.78 49.68 4.73
C LEU A 15 10.45 48.43 5.32
N VAL A 16 11.01 48.56 6.53
CA VAL A 16 11.58 47.41 7.26
C VAL A 16 10.47 46.37 7.61
N LEU A 17 9.32 46.83 8.05
CA LEU A 17 8.17 45.93 8.34
C LEU A 17 7.72 45.22 7.06
N ALA A 18 7.58 45.95 5.95
CA ALA A 18 7.19 45.35 4.67
C ALA A 18 8.22 44.32 4.19
N LEU A 19 9.52 44.60 4.37
CA LEU A 19 10.59 43.63 4.04
C LEU A 19 10.50 42.37 4.91
N LEU A 20 10.27 42.53 6.21
CA LEU A 20 10.10 41.38 7.12
C LEU A 20 8.89 40.53 6.73
N VAL A 21 7.74 41.15 6.43
CA VAL A 21 6.54 40.43 5.98
C VAL A 21 6.80 39.72 4.65
N PHE A 22 7.54 40.35 3.73
CA PHE A 22 7.91 39.74 2.45
C PHE A 22 8.82 38.50 2.65
N ILE A 23 9.86 38.65 3.48
CA ILE A 23 10.78 37.52 3.78
C ILE A 23 10.00 36.39 4.45
N PHE A 24 9.15 36.69 5.43
CA PHE A 24 8.33 35.70 6.09
C PHE A 24 7.35 35.01 5.14
N GLY A 25 6.73 35.78 4.24
CA GLY A 25 5.85 35.23 3.20
C GLY A 25 6.59 34.28 2.24
N VAL A 26 7.79 34.66 1.78
CA VAL A 26 8.61 33.81 0.92
C VAL A 26 9.06 32.53 1.63
N THR A 27 9.54 32.64 2.87
CA THR A 27 9.95 31.45 3.64
C THR A 27 8.79 30.52 3.93
N SER A 28 7.62 31.07 4.28
CA SER A 28 6.39 30.29 4.46
C SER A 28 5.96 29.61 3.18
N TYR A 29 5.99 30.30 2.05
CA TYR A 29 5.64 29.73 0.73
C TYR A 29 6.57 28.59 0.30
N LEU A 30 7.89 28.74 0.54
CA LEU A 30 8.87 27.70 0.22
C LEU A 30 8.78 26.49 1.16
N GLY A 31 8.29 26.68 2.36
CA GLY A 31 8.10 25.63 3.36
C GLY A 31 6.74 24.92 3.27
N LEU A 32 5.83 25.34 2.38
CA LEU A 32 4.57 24.65 2.16
C LEU A 32 4.83 23.30 1.44
N PRO A 33 4.36 22.17 1.97
CA PRO A 33 4.40 20.91 1.25
C PRO A 33 3.59 21.05 -0.05
N ARG A 34 4.16 20.58 -1.15
CA ARG A 34 3.56 20.62 -2.49
C ARG A 34 3.11 19.22 -2.87
N GLU A 35 2.07 18.75 -2.23
CA GLU A 35 1.43 17.48 -2.55
C GLU A 35 0.22 17.75 -3.45
N SER A 36 0.02 16.91 -4.46
CA SER A 36 -1.11 17.03 -5.39
C SER A 36 -2.44 16.70 -4.72
N ASP A 37 -2.41 15.79 -3.76
CA ASP A 37 -3.56 15.37 -2.97
C ASP A 37 -3.18 15.31 -1.49
N PRO A 38 -4.08 15.72 -0.58
CA PRO A 38 -3.85 15.52 0.84
C PRO A 38 -3.78 14.01 1.12
N ASP A 39 -2.81 13.58 1.93
CA ASP A 39 -2.72 12.21 2.42
C ASP A 39 -3.97 11.86 3.24
N ILE A 40 -5.06 11.54 2.54
CA ILE A 40 -6.23 10.93 3.16
C ILE A 40 -5.96 9.44 3.22
N THR A 41 -5.16 9.05 4.17
CA THR A 41 -4.99 7.64 4.49
C THR A 41 -6.29 7.15 5.09
N ILE A 42 -7.15 6.55 4.25
CA ILE A 42 -8.28 5.76 4.75
C ILE A 42 -7.67 4.40 5.06
N PRO A 43 -7.46 4.08 6.35
CA PRO A 43 -6.83 2.82 6.71
C PRO A 43 -7.78 1.68 6.33
N ASN A 44 -7.39 0.92 5.31
CA ASN A 44 -8.10 -0.25 4.83
C ASN A 44 -7.20 -1.47 4.90
N VAL A 45 -7.72 -2.53 5.50
CA VAL A 45 -7.07 -3.85 5.51
C VAL A 45 -7.94 -4.83 4.72
N PHE A 46 -7.29 -5.61 3.89
CA PHE A 46 -7.93 -6.65 3.08
C PHE A 46 -7.56 -8.04 3.60
N VAL A 47 -8.55 -8.91 3.63
CA VAL A 47 -8.35 -10.34 3.87
C VAL A 47 -8.84 -11.08 2.64
N SER A 48 -7.96 -11.86 2.02
CA SER A 48 -8.26 -12.67 0.83
C SER A 48 -8.04 -14.14 1.15
N THR A 49 -9.03 -14.98 0.89
CA THR A 49 -8.95 -16.42 1.12
C THR A 49 -9.36 -17.18 -0.12
N SER A 50 -8.49 -18.07 -0.59
CA SER A 50 -8.74 -18.95 -1.74
C SER A 50 -9.19 -20.33 -1.27
N TYR A 51 -10.30 -20.82 -1.82
CA TYR A 51 -10.82 -22.17 -1.57
C TYR A 51 -11.44 -22.72 -2.84
N ARG A 52 -10.64 -23.35 -3.68
CA ARG A 52 -11.03 -23.77 -5.03
C ARG A 52 -12.12 -24.84 -5.03
N GLY A 53 -13.00 -24.75 -6.02
CA GLY A 53 -14.05 -25.73 -6.24
C GLY A 53 -15.27 -25.57 -5.33
N VAL A 54 -15.34 -24.50 -4.55
CA VAL A 54 -16.41 -24.20 -3.62
C VAL A 54 -17.33 -23.13 -4.18
N SER A 55 -18.64 -23.31 -4.07
CA SER A 55 -19.64 -22.34 -4.51
C SER A 55 -19.56 -21.05 -3.69
N SER A 56 -20.04 -19.92 -4.26
CA SER A 56 -20.08 -18.64 -3.54
C SER A 56 -20.90 -18.70 -2.24
N ALA A 57 -21.96 -19.50 -2.19
CA ALA A 57 -22.80 -19.66 -1.00
C ALA A 57 -22.09 -20.46 0.11
N ASP A 58 -21.37 -21.53 -0.27
CA ASP A 58 -20.57 -22.30 0.69
C ASP A 58 -19.35 -21.48 1.14
N MET A 59 -18.73 -20.71 0.23
CA MET A 59 -17.64 -19.79 0.56
C MET A 59 -18.08 -18.72 1.57
N GLU A 60 -19.29 -18.17 1.41
CA GLU A 60 -19.86 -17.22 2.36
C GLU A 60 -20.03 -17.86 3.75
N THR A 61 -20.59 -19.04 3.84
CA THR A 61 -20.95 -19.67 5.12
C THR A 61 -19.77 -20.30 5.84
N SER A 62 -18.83 -20.92 5.11
CA SER A 62 -17.73 -21.67 5.73
C SER A 62 -16.46 -20.85 5.92
N VAL A 63 -16.30 -19.73 5.20
CA VAL A 63 -15.09 -18.90 5.27
C VAL A 63 -15.42 -17.48 5.67
N THR A 64 -16.20 -16.77 4.84
CA THR A 64 -16.41 -15.33 5.01
C THR A 64 -17.06 -14.98 6.34
N MET A 65 -18.14 -15.69 6.69
CA MET A 65 -18.89 -15.44 7.93
C MET A 65 -18.07 -15.78 9.18
N GLU A 66 -17.24 -16.83 9.15
CA GLU A 66 -16.40 -17.22 10.29
C GLU A 66 -15.33 -16.16 10.57
N ILE A 67 -14.67 -15.65 9.53
CA ILE A 67 -13.71 -14.55 9.67
C ILE A 67 -14.42 -13.26 10.14
N GLU A 68 -15.56 -12.90 9.53
CA GLU A 68 -16.33 -11.72 9.96
C GLU A 68 -16.76 -11.78 11.43
N LYS A 69 -17.09 -12.94 11.97
CA LYS A 69 -17.47 -13.10 13.38
C LYS A 69 -16.32 -12.66 14.32
N LYS A 70 -15.07 -13.02 13.97
CA LYS A 70 -13.89 -12.65 14.77
C LYS A 70 -13.55 -11.17 14.67
N LEU A 71 -13.85 -10.57 13.51
CA LEU A 71 -13.60 -9.16 13.25
C LEU A 71 -14.67 -8.22 13.83
N LYS A 72 -15.88 -8.71 14.11
CA LYS A 72 -16.97 -7.91 14.66
C LYS A 72 -16.72 -7.52 16.11
N GLY A 73 -17.05 -6.25 16.45
CA GLY A 73 -17.01 -5.76 17.83
C GLY A 73 -15.68 -5.14 18.25
N TRP A 74 -14.80 -4.88 17.30
CA TRP A 74 -13.51 -4.22 17.57
C TRP A 74 -13.62 -2.69 17.58
N ASP A 75 -12.98 -2.04 18.57
CA ASP A 75 -12.93 -0.59 18.68
C ASP A 75 -12.07 -0.01 17.54
N GLY A 76 -12.59 1.01 16.84
CA GLY A 76 -11.92 1.62 15.68
C GLY A 76 -12.35 1.06 14.32
N LEU A 77 -13.17 -0.01 14.31
CA LEU A 77 -13.78 -0.51 13.09
C LEU A 77 -14.88 0.44 12.61
N LYS A 78 -14.75 0.94 11.38
CA LYS A 78 -15.78 1.79 10.75
C LYS A 78 -16.76 0.96 9.94
N LYS A 79 -16.25 0.04 9.10
CA LYS A 79 -17.07 -0.78 8.22
C LYS A 79 -16.35 -2.03 7.76
N ILE A 80 -17.08 -3.14 7.64
CA ILE A 80 -16.65 -4.35 6.93
C ILE A 80 -17.50 -4.50 5.67
N ARG A 81 -16.87 -4.86 4.58
CA ARG A 81 -17.51 -5.24 3.31
C ARG A 81 -16.88 -6.52 2.83
N SER A 82 -17.70 -7.53 2.56
CA SER A 82 -17.24 -8.82 2.10
C SER A 82 -17.86 -9.15 0.75
N VAL A 83 -17.11 -9.86 -0.05
CA VAL A 83 -17.55 -10.41 -1.33
C VAL A 83 -17.11 -11.86 -1.37
N SER A 84 -18.08 -12.76 -1.50
CA SER A 84 -17.86 -14.20 -1.68
C SER A 84 -18.15 -14.56 -3.13
N ALA A 85 -17.12 -14.95 -3.85
CA ALA A 85 -17.19 -15.48 -5.20
C ALA A 85 -16.91 -16.98 -5.21
N GLU A 86 -17.03 -17.64 -6.35
CA GLU A 86 -16.65 -19.04 -6.52
C GLU A 86 -15.15 -19.20 -6.26
N GLY A 87 -14.80 -19.93 -5.20
CA GLY A 87 -13.41 -20.20 -4.82
C GLY A 87 -12.63 -19.03 -4.22
N LEU A 88 -13.26 -17.89 -3.94
CA LEU A 88 -12.58 -16.71 -3.41
C LEU A 88 -13.46 -15.93 -2.42
N SER A 89 -12.92 -15.63 -1.24
CA SER A 89 -13.47 -14.65 -0.31
C SER A 89 -12.57 -13.42 -0.24
N SER A 90 -13.17 -12.25 -0.29
CA SER A 90 -12.47 -10.97 -0.12
C SER A 90 -13.22 -10.12 0.90
N ILE A 91 -12.55 -9.77 1.98
CA ILE A 91 -13.11 -8.96 3.07
C ILE A 91 -12.30 -7.66 3.14
N ASN A 92 -12.97 -6.54 2.98
CA ASN A 92 -12.39 -5.20 3.13
C ASN A 92 -12.84 -4.62 4.48
N ILE A 93 -11.88 -4.25 5.28
CA ILE A 93 -12.04 -3.71 6.62
C ILE A 93 -11.60 -2.25 6.60
N GLU A 94 -12.56 -1.33 6.74
CA GLU A 94 -12.33 0.11 6.79
C GLU A 94 -12.29 0.57 8.25
N PHE A 95 -11.19 1.21 8.66
CA PHE A 95 -11.01 1.77 9.99
C PHE A 95 -11.35 3.26 10.05
N VAL A 96 -11.49 3.77 11.25
CA VAL A 96 -11.69 5.21 11.49
C VAL A 96 -10.42 5.97 11.13
N THR A 97 -10.56 7.16 10.53
CA THR A 97 -9.43 8.02 10.17
C THR A 97 -8.56 8.33 11.40
N GLY A 98 -7.26 8.16 11.26
CA GLY A 98 -6.29 8.36 12.34
C GLY A 98 -5.95 7.08 13.13
N THR A 99 -6.50 5.92 12.75
CA THR A 99 -6.05 4.62 13.25
C THR A 99 -4.65 4.33 12.69
N ASP A 100 -3.77 3.82 13.53
CA ASP A 100 -2.45 3.32 13.14
C ASP A 100 -2.66 2.06 12.29
N ILE A 101 -2.27 2.13 11.02
CA ILE A 101 -2.54 1.05 10.06
C ILE A 101 -1.69 -0.19 10.34
N ASP A 102 -0.45 -0.02 10.79
CA ASP A 102 0.45 -1.14 11.13
C ASP A 102 -0.12 -1.94 12.30
N GLN A 103 -0.60 -1.23 13.33
CA GLN A 103 -1.24 -1.86 14.48
C GLN A 103 -2.55 -2.56 14.04
N ALA A 104 -3.37 -1.89 13.24
CA ALA A 104 -4.62 -2.44 12.74
C ALA A 104 -4.39 -3.69 11.88
N LEU A 105 -3.36 -3.68 11.02
CA LEU A 105 -2.96 -4.83 10.21
C LEU A 105 -2.57 -6.03 11.09
N GLN A 106 -1.77 -5.80 12.14
CA GLN A 106 -1.38 -6.86 13.06
C GLN A 106 -2.56 -7.43 13.82
N ASP A 107 -3.43 -6.55 14.33
CA ASP A 107 -4.63 -6.96 15.06
C ASP A 107 -5.61 -7.76 14.16
N VAL A 108 -5.74 -7.40 12.86
CA VAL A 108 -6.53 -8.19 11.90
C VAL A 108 -5.89 -9.54 11.67
N LYS A 109 -4.56 -9.63 11.52
CA LYS A 109 -3.85 -10.91 11.39
C LYS A 109 -4.12 -11.81 12.58
N ASP A 110 -4.01 -11.29 13.80
CA ASP A 110 -4.26 -12.05 15.03
C ASP A 110 -5.71 -12.57 15.08
N LYS A 111 -6.69 -11.77 14.63
CA LYS A 111 -8.10 -12.18 14.56
C LYS A 111 -8.38 -13.21 13.47
N VAL A 112 -7.71 -13.11 12.33
CA VAL A 112 -7.80 -14.11 11.26
C VAL A 112 -7.16 -15.42 11.71
N ASP A 113 -6.02 -15.37 12.41
CA ASP A 113 -5.37 -16.53 12.98
C ASP A 113 -6.28 -17.23 14.03
N GLU A 114 -7.01 -16.46 14.85
CA GLU A 114 -8.04 -17.02 15.74
C GLU A 114 -9.20 -17.71 14.98
N ALA A 115 -9.47 -17.28 13.75
CA ALA A 115 -10.50 -17.87 12.91
C ALA A 115 -10.06 -19.18 12.24
N LEU A 116 -8.74 -19.40 12.03
CA LEU A 116 -8.22 -20.58 11.33
C LEU A 116 -8.76 -21.90 11.88
N GLY A 117 -8.93 -22.00 13.20
CA GLY A 117 -9.49 -23.20 13.82
C GLY A 117 -10.99 -23.47 13.56
N GLU A 118 -11.70 -22.51 12.95
CA GLU A 118 -13.12 -22.61 12.58
C GLU A 118 -13.31 -22.68 11.05
N LEU A 119 -12.20 -22.49 10.27
CA LEU A 119 -12.19 -22.62 8.83
C LEU A 119 -12.01 -24.10 8.41
N PRO A 120 -12.38 -24.46 7.16
CA PRO A 120 -12.11 -25.80 6.63
C PRO A 120 -10.62 -26.15 6.62
N ASP A 121 -10.30 -27.37 7.05
CA ASP A 121 -8.89 -27.87 7.11
C ASP A 121 -8.27 -28.10 5.72
N ASP A 122 -9.07 -28.09 4.66
CA ASP A 122 -8.68 -28.33 3.27
C ASP A 122 -8.62 -27.05 2.43
N LEU A 123 -8.41 -25.89 3.07
CA LEU A 123 -8.09 -24.64 2.35
C LEU A 123 -6.83 -24.82 1.51
N ASP A 124 -6.82 -24.22 0.31
CA ASP A 124 -5.64 -24.23 -0.56
C ASP A 124 -4.44 -23.51 0.07
N GLU A 125 -4.70 -22.38 0.71
CA GLU A 125 -3.71 -21.53 1.39
C GLU A 125 -4.39 -20.80 2.56
N ASP A 126 -3.60 -20.43 3.57
CA ASP A 126 -4.08 -19.60 4.68
C ASP A 126 -4.58 -18.23 4.18
N PRO A 127 -5.55 -17.61 4.89
CA PRO A 127 -6.03 -16.28 4.53
C PRO A 127 -4.91 -15.25 4.48
N LEU A 128 -4.77 -14.56 3.36
CA LEU A 128 -3.79 -13.49 3.18
C LEU A 128 -4.36 -12.17 3.69
N VAL A 129 -3.66 -11.55 4.66
CA VAL A 129 -4.02 -10.25 5.21
C VAL A 129 -3.00 -9.19 4.77
N PHE A 130 -3.47 -8.14 4.09
CA PHE A 130 -2.63 -7.07 3.57
C PHE A 130 -3.35 -5.72 3.64
N GLU A 131 -2.59 -4.65 3.70
CA GLU A 131 -3.09 -3.30 3.53
C GLU A 131 -2.98 -2.84 2.08
N VAL A 132 -3.83 -1.90 1.69
CA VAL A 132 -3.67 -1.19 0.41
C VAL A 132 -3.22 0.23 0.73
N ASN A 133 -1.96 0.46 0.50
CA ASN A 133 -1.37 1.79 0.61
C ASN A 133 -1.42 2.48 -0.75
N PHE A 134 -2.26 3.50 -0.87
CA PHE A 134 -2.36 4.27 -2.11
C PHE A 134 -1.10 5.09 -2.42
N SER A 135 -0.24 5.31 -1.41
CA SER A 135 1.04 5.99 -1.59
C SER A 135 2.07 5.13 -2.34
N GLU A 136 1.85 3.81 -2.39
CA GLU A 136 2.69 2.83 -3.10
C GLU A 136 2.21 2.57 -4.54
N LEU A 137 1.17 3.29 -4.99
CA LEU A 137 0.74 3.15 -6.38
C LEU A 137 1.83 3.66 -7.33
N PRO A 138 2.14 2.90 -8.39
CA PRO A 138 3.16 3.31 -9.34
C PRO A 138 2.78 4.62 -10.04
N ILE A 139 3.64 5.63 -9.93
CA ILE A 139 3.46 6.94 -10.57
C ILE A 139 3.75 6.86 -12.07
N ILE A 140 4.66 5.95 -12.45
CA ILE A 140 5.09 5.76 -13.84
C ILE A 140 5.19 4.25 -14.10
N VAL A 141 4.66 3.81 -15.22
CA VAL A 141 4.78 2.42 -15.70
C VAL A 141 5.48 2.43 -17.05
N PHE A 142 6.60 1.71 -17.14
CA PHE A 142 7.34 1.53 -18.38
C PHE A 142 7.11 0.13 -18.95
N SER A 143 6.94 0.03 -20.26
CA SER A 143 6.90 -1.25 -20.96
C SER A 143 8.21 -1.48 -21.70
N LEU A 144 8.94 -2.53 -21.35
CA LEU A 144 10.16 -2.92 -22.00
C LEU A 144 9.87 -3.97 -23.09
N SER A 145 10.29 -3.72 -24.33
CA SER A 145 10.14 -4.65 -25.44
C SER A 145 11.41 -4.72 -26.26
N GLY A 146 11.71 -5.90 -26.82
CA GLY A 146 12.93 -6.09 -27.62
C GLY A 146 12.94 -7.46 -28.31
N THR A 147 13.95 -7.68 -29.13
CA THR A 147 14.13 -8.91 -29.93
C THR A 147 15.05 -9.93 -29.28
N CYS A 148 15.68 -9.61 -28.15
CA CYS A 148 16.70 -10.48 -27.51
C CYS A 148 16.14 -11.65 -26.67
N GLY A 149 14.81 -11.77 -26.58
CA GLY A 149 14.14 -12.83 -25.81
C GLY A 149 13.93 -12.48 -24.32
N LEU A 150 13.01 -13.20 -23.65
CA LEU A 150 12.56 -12.90 -22.28
C LEU A 150 13.69 -12.87 -21.21
N PRO A 151 14.66 -13.83 -21.19
CA PRO A 151 15.72 -13.80 -20.17
C PRO A 151 16.66 -12.58 -20.32
N CYS A 152 16.89 -12.13 -21.55
CA CYS A 152 17.70 -10.95 -21.81
C CYS A 152 16.94 -9.67 -21.42
N LEU A 153 15.64 -9.60 -21.73
CA LEU A 153 14.80 -8.48 -21.34
C LEU A 153 14.68 -8.36 -19.82
N LYS A 154 14.53 -9.49 -19.12
CA LYS A 154 14.50 -9.51 -17.64
C LYS A 154 15.78 -8.93 -17.05
N LYS A 155 16.94 -9.37 -17.56
CA LYS A 155 18.23 -8.84 -17.09
C LYS A 155 18.37 -7.33 -17.33
N ILE A 156 17.92 -6.84 -18.49
CA ILE A 156 17.94 -5.38 -18.77
C ILE A 156 16.99 -4.64 -17.85
N ALA A 157 15.84 -5.25 -17.51
CA ALA A 157 14.88 -4.67 -16.60
C ALA A 157 15.45 -4.58 -15.18
N ASP A 158 16.12 -5.62 -14.69
CA ASP A 158 16.75 -5.65 -13.37
C ASP A 158 17.92 -4.65 -13.29
N ASP A 159 18.75 -4.55 -14.33
CA ASP A 159 19.82 -3.54 -14.41
C ASP A 159 19.23 -2.09 -14.40
N LEU A 160 18.05 -1.89 -15.03
CA LEU A 160 17.35 -0.60 -15.06
C LEU A 160 16.67 -0.28 -13.73
N GLU A 161 16.14 -1.27 -13.02
CA GLU A 161 15.61 -1.17 -11.66
C GLU A 161 16.66 -0.57 -10.73
N ASP A 162 17.86 -1.20 -10.68
CA ASP A 162 18.98 -0.74 -9.85
C ASP A 162 19.38 0.73 -10.19
N ASP A 163 19.43 1.08 -11.49
CA ASP A 163 19.78 2.43 -11.94
C ASP A 163 18.73 3.48 -11.55
N ILE A 164 17.44 3.13 -11.60
CA ILE A 164 16.34 4.03 -11.25
C ILE A 164 16.22 4.18 -9.74
N GLU A 165 16.38 3.12 -8.96
CA GLU A 165 16.38 3.18 -7.48
C GLU A 165 17.51 4.04 -6.93
N ALA A 166 18.65 4.12 -7.65
CA ALA A 166 19.76 5.00 -7.29
C ALA A 166 19.42 6.50 -7.42
N VAL A 167 18.31 6.87 -8.07
CA VAL A 167 17.88 8.26 -8.25
C VAL A 167 17.23 8.78 -6.96
N THR A 168 17.73 9.88 -6.44
CA THR A 168 17.16 10.52 -5.24
C THR A 168 15.70 10.92 -5.45
N GLY A 169 14.81 10.39 -4.63
CA GLY A 169 13.36 10.65 -4.69
C GLY A 169 12.53 9.51 -5.29
N VAL A 170 13.18 8.45 -5.76
CA VAL A 170 12.51 7.18 -6.07
C VAL A 170 12.40 6.39 -4.78
N LEU A 171 11.21 5.86 -4.51
CA LEU A 171 10.92 5.05 -3.33
C LEU A 171 11.20 3.57 -3.61
N GLU A 172 10.66 3.07 -4.70
CA GLU A 172 10.70 1.66 -5.08
C GLU A 172 10.46 1.51 -6.59
N VAL A 173 11.02 0.48 -7.18
CA VAL A 173 10.82 0.11 -8.58
C VAL A 173 10.48 -1.38 -8.65
N ASP A 174 9.31 -1.69 -9.20
CA ASP A 174 8.85 -3.07 -9.37
C ASP A 174 9.01 -3.55 -10.81
N VAL A 175 9.69 -4.66 -11.02
CA VAL A 175 9.77 -5.32 -12.31
C VAL A 175 8.81 -6.49 -12.39
N THR A 176 7.73 -6.32 -13.16
CA THR A 176 6.74 -7.37 -13.39
C THR A 176 6.95 -8.04 -14.75
N GLY A 177 6.91 -9.39 -14.74
CA GLY A 177 7.06 -10.20 -15.95
C GLY A 177 8.49 -10.71 -16.17
N GLY A 178 8.68 -11.38 -17.30
CA GLY A 178 9.93 -12.08 -17.59
C GLY A 178 9.93 -13.52 -17.06
N VAL A 179 11.08 -14.18 -17.16
CA VAL A 179 11.31 -15.55 -16.67
C VAL A 179 12.49 -15.51 -15.71
N GLU A 180 12.26 -15.93 -14.48
CA GLU A 180 13.33 -16.08 -13.51
C GLU A 180 14.23 -17.27 -13.88
N ARG A 181 15.52 -17.12 -13.61
CA ARG A 181 16.50 -18.16 -13.86
C ARG A 181 16.48 -19.17 -12.72
N GLU A 182 15.97 -20.37 -12.99
CA GLU A 182 16.01 -21.52 -12.06
C GLU A 182 17.22 -22.38 -12.37
N ILE A 183 17.93 -22.83 -11.33
CA ILE A 183 18.96 -23.87 -11.42
C ILE A 183 18.39 -25.13 -10.79
N ARG A 184 18.01 -26.09 -11.64
CA ARG A 184 17.52 -27.40 -11.18
C ARG A 184 18.65 -28.40 -11.15
N VAL A 185 18.94 -28.90 -9.95
CA VAL A 185 19.93 -29.98 -9.76
C VAL A 185 19.19 -31.30 -9.57
N GLU A 186 19.20 -32.15 -10.58
CA GLU A 186 18.64 -33.51 -10.51
C GLU A 186 19.74 -34.49 -10.14
N VAL A 187 19.56 -35.18 -9.03
CA VAL A 187 20.48 -36.22 -8.55
C VAL A 187 19.84 -37.58 -8.84
N ASP A 188 20.53 -38.40 -9.62
CA ASP A 188 20.12 -39.79 -9.90
C ASP A 188 20.50 -40.68 -8.71
N PRO A 189 19.53 -41.15 -7.88
CA PRO A 189 19.81 -41.95 -6.70
C PRO A 189 20.46 -43.32 -7.05
N ALA A 190 20.29 -43.83 -8.27
CA ALA A 190 20.89 -45.08 -8.73
C ALA A 190 22.39 -44.97 -8.99
N LYS A 191 22.94 -43.75 -9.09
CA LYS A 191 24.40 -43.50 -9.29
C LYS A 191 25.12 -43.05 -8.04
N LEU A 192 24.43 -42.97 -6.91
CA LEU A 192 24.98 -42.60 -5.60
C LEU A 192 25.35 -43.80 -4.72
N GLY A 193 25.15 -45.05 -5.20
CA GLY A 193 25.46 -46.29 -4.52
C GLY A 193 26.78 -46.88 -4.97
#